data_7d7aa04c99e50d44c549b61965f413a2
#
_entry.id   7d7aa04c99e50d44c549b61965f413a2
#
_cell.length_a   1.000
_cell.length_b   1.000
_cell.length_c   1.000
_cell.angle_alpha   90.00
_cell.angle_beta   90.00
_cell.angle_gamma   90.00
#
_symmetry.space_group_name_H-M   'P 1'
#
loop_
_entity.id
_entity.type
_entity.pdbx_description
1 polymer ?
#
loop_
_entity_poly.entity_id
_entity_poly.type
_entity_poly.pdbx_seq_one_letter_code
_entity_poly.pdbx_strand_id
1 'polypeptide(L)'
;EQLRDALFSGKFNSMFSLLFGLGFTLQFQRMQALQPDGATALYLRRLIVLLAFGLLHVMVFWTGDVLHIYAVLGLVLVLVLRHASNRTLWILVVACLCWPALSGLLRLQLMTPEVVAMLTAKAKAWEASNNLAYGQGSFLAAMREHSREFIDGYSSLWSLWGTFGFYVQMTTTMLLGVLAGRGRWPQR
;
A
#
# COMPACT_ATOMS: atom_id res chain seq x y z
N GLU A 1 5.10 -10.95 22.51
CA GLU A 1 5.35 -10.50 21.13
C GLU A 1 4.21 -10.89 20.19
N GLN A 2 3.83 -12.18 20.08
CA GLN A 2 2.75 -12.66 19.21
C GLN A 2 1.40 -11.96 19.44
N LEU A 3 1.03 -11.67 20.69
CA LEU A 3 -0.21 -10.96 21.02
C LEU A 3 -0.17 -9.48 20.57
N ARG A 4 0.98 -8.82 20.75
CA ARG A 4 1.20 -7.45 20.27
C ARG A 4 1.10 -7.40 18.74
N ASP A 5 1.76 -8.33 18.06
CA ASP A 5 1.75 -8.40 16.59
C ASP A 5 0.35 -8.73 16.06
N ALA A 6 -0.36 -9.65 16.68
CA ALA A 6 -1.75 -9.96 16.32
C ALA A 6 -2.72 -8.80 16.58
N LEU A 7 -2.48 -7.99 17.63
CA LEU A 7 -3.36 -6.88 17.98
C LEU A 7 -3.05 -5.58 17.25
N PHE A 8 -1.78 -5.33 16.91
CA PHE A 8 -1.35 -4.01 16.40
C PHE A 8 -0.79 -4.06 14.99
N SER A 9 -0.08 -5.13 14.58
CA SER A 9 0.52 -5.22 13.25
C SER A 9 -0.54 -5.27 12.15
N GLY A 10 -0.46 -4.35 11.20
CA GLY A 10 -1.37 -4.23 10.07
C GLY A 10 -2.74 -3.57 10.36
N LYS A 11 -3.18 -3.47 11.63
CA LYS A 11 -4.48 -2.84 11.94
C LYS A 11 -4.45 -1.33 11.72
N PHE A 12 -3.36 -0.67 12.07
CA PHE A 12 -3.17 0.74 11.77
C PHE A 12 -3.26 0.99 10.27
N ASN A 13 -2.51 0.24 9.47
CA ASN A 13 -2.50 0.38 8.02
C ASN A 13 -3.89 0.13 7.42
N SER A 14 -4.60 -0.90 7.90
CA SER A 14 -5.97 -1.21 7.45
C SER A 14 -6.96 -0.10 7.83
N MET A 15 -6.87 0.43 9.05
CA MET A 15 -7.71 1.53 9.50
C MET A 15 -7.43 2.82 8.68
N PHE A 16 -6.15 3.16 8.49
CA PHE A 16 -5.78 4.32 7.67
C PHE A 16 -6.24 4.15 6.22
N SER A 17 -6.10 2.97 5.62
CA SER A 17 -6.59 2.69 4.27
C SER A 17 -8.10 2.86 4.16
N LEU A 18 -8.86 2.37 5.14
CA LEU A 18 -10.29 2.53 5.20
C LEU A 18 -10.69 4.00 5.31
N LEU A 19 -10.05 4.74 6.24
CA LEU A 19 -10.28 6.17 6.42
C LEU A 19 -9.87 6.98 5.19
N PHE A 20 -8.79 6.58 4.50
CA PHE A 20 -8.38 7.21 3.25
C PHE A 20 -9.43 7.03 2.16
N GLY A 21 -9.96 5.80 1.98
CA GLY A 21 -11.03 5.53 1.02
C GLY A 21 -12.32 6.27 1.32
N LEU A 22 -12.71 6.33 2.60
CA LEU A 22 -13.86 7.11 3.07
C LEU A 22 -13.65 8.61 2.81
N GLY A 23 -12.52 9.15 3.26
CA GLY A 23 -12.15 10.55 3.09
C GLY A 23 -12.03 10.94 1.62
N PHE A 24 -11.46 10.05 0.78
CA PHE A 24 -11.46 10.22 -0.67
C PHE A 24 -12.87 10.47 -1.20
N THR A 25 -13.81 9.59 -0.88
CA THR A 25 -15.17 9.68 -1.41
C THR A 25 -15.85 10.97 -0.98
N LEU A 26 -15.80 11.31 0.31
CA LEU A 26 -16.43 12.51 0.86
C LEU A 26 -15.81 13.79 0.30
N GLN A 27 -14.48 13.87 0.24
CA GLN A 27 -13.78 15.04 -0.30
C GLN A 27 -14.03 15.20 -1.79
N PHE A 28 -13.96 14.09 -2.54
CA PHE A 28 -14.16 14.14 -3.99
C PHE A 28 -15.59 14.56 -4.36
N GLN A 29 -16.60 14.02 -3.67
CA GLN A 29 -18.00 14.44 -3.84
C GLN A 29 -18.21 15.93 -3.54
N ARG A 30 -17.62 16.41 -2.42
CA ARG A 30 -17.69 17.82 -2.07
C ARG A 30 -17.01 18.71 -3.10
N MET A 31 -15.86 18.30 -3.61
CA MET A 31 -15.15 19.05 -4.65
C MET A 31 -15.92 19.07 -5.97
N GLN A 32 -16.54 17.96 -6.37
CA GLN A 32 -17.41 17.90 -7.54
C GLN A 32 -18.63 18.81 -7.42
N ALA A 33 -19.21 18.93 -6.23
CA ALA A 33 -20.34 19.84 -5.99
C ALA A 33 -19.94 21.31 -6.08
N LEU A 34 -18.72 21.67 -5.66
CA LEU A 34 -18.22 23.06 -5.66
C LEU A 34 -17.59 23.49 -7.00
N GLN A 35 -16.86 22.60 -7.65
CA GLN A 35 -16.12 22.84 -8.89
C GLN A 35 -16.13 21.60 -9.79
N PRO A 36 -17.21 21.34 -10.53
CA PRO A 36 -17.35 20.11 -11.32
C PRO A 36 -16.21 19.87 -12.30
N ASP A 37 -15.79 20.92 -13.02
CA ASP A 37 -14.77 20.85 -14.07
C ASP A 37 -13.33 20.76 -13.54
N GLY A 38 -13.10 21.19 -12.29
CA GLY A 38 -11.76 21.25 -11.67
C GLY A 38 -11.47 20.15 -10.65
N ALA A 39 -12.50 19.47 -10.13
CA ALA A 39 -12.39 18.55 -9.02
C ALA A 39 -11.34 17.45 -9.21
N THR A 40 -11.32 16.83 -10.39
CA THR A 40 -10.37 15.75 -10.74
C THR A 40 -8.93 16.27 -10.76
N ALA A 41 -8.68 17.39 -11.42
CA ALA A 41 -7.35 17.98 -11.54
C ALA A 41 -6.79 18.38 -10.16
N LEU A 42 -7.64 19.00 -9.33
CA LEU A 42 -7.25 19.39 -7.98
C LEU A 42 -6.92 18.18 -7.10
N TYR A 43 -7.71 17.09 -7.20
CA TYR A 43 -7.45 15.89 -6.44
C TYR A 43 -6.19 15.16 -6.92
N LEU A 44 -5.98 15.08 -8.23
CA LEU A 44 -4.75 14.53 -8.82
C LEU A 44 -3.51 15.28 -8.33
N ARG A 45 -3.56 16.62 -8.32
CA ARG A 45 -2.46 17.43 -7.79
C ARG A 45 -2.13 17.08 -6.34
N ARG A 46 -3.14 16.89 -5.48
CA ARG A 46 -2.94 16.46 -4.08
C ARG A 46 -2.26 15.09 -4.00
N LEU A 47 -2.70 14.14 -4.83
CA LEU A 47 -2.12 12.80 -4.86
C LEU A 47 -0.69 12.79 -5.38
N ILE A 48 -0.35 13.62 -6.37
CA ILE A 48 1.02 13.76 -6.88
C ILE A 48 1.93 14.34 -5.79
N VAL A 49 1.46 15.36 -5.07
CA VAL A 49 2.22 15.92 -3.93
C VAL A 49 2.39 14.87 -2.83
N LEU A 50 1.34 14.11 -2.50
CA LEU A 50 1.42 13.03 -1.52
C LEU A 50 2.42 11.94 -1.97
N LEU A 51 2.41 11.60 -3.26
CA LEU A 51 3.37 10.64 -3.84
C LEU A 51 4.81 11.14 -3.70
N ALA A 52 5.06 12.40 -4.04
CA ALA A 52 6.39 12.99 -3.93
C ALA A 52 6.90 12.97 -2.48
N PHE A 53 6.04 13.36 -1.52
CA PHE A 53 6.37 13.28 -0.10
C PHE A 53 6.57 11.84 0.37
N GLY A 54 5.73 10.90 -0.04
CA GLY A 54 5.84 9.49 0.31
C GLY A 54 7.13 8.86 -0.24
N LEU A 55 7.50 9.16 -1.49
CA LEU A 55 8.77 8.71 -2.07
C LEU A 55 9.97 9.31 -1.35
N LEU A 56 9.94 10.59 -1.05
CA LEU A 56 10.98 11.23 -0.26
C LEU A 56 11.11 10.57 1.13
N HIS A 57 9.98 10.35 1.79
CA HIS A 57 9.93 9.79 3.14
C HIS A 57 10.45 8.34 3.18
N VAL A 58 10.01 7.49 2.26
CA VAL A 58 10.46 6.08 2.21
C VAL A 58 11.94 5.96 1.91
N MET A 59 12.50 6.85 1.08
CA MET A 59 13.92 6.80 0.69
C MET A 59 14.85 7.41 1.74
N VAL A 60 14.38 8.43 2.48
CA VAL A 60 15.25 9.21 3.37
C VAL A 60 15.08 8.82 4.84
N PHE A 61 13.85 8.58 5.27
CA PHE A 61 13.55 8.45 6.70
C PHE A 61 13.18 7.03 7.13
N TRP A 62 12.31 6.34 6.39
CA TRP A 62 11.81 5.04 6.84
C TRP A 62 11.17 4.20 5.73
N THR A 63 11.68 3.01 5.51
CA THR A 63 11.20 2.05 4.49
C THR A 63 9.79 1.51 4.72
N GLY A 64 9.30 1.54 5.96
CA GLY A 64 7.93 1.15 6.29
C GLY A 64 6.86 2.19 5.97
N ASP A 65 7.20 3.26 5.23
CA ASP A 65 6.25 4.29 4.83
C ASP A 65 5.17 3.76 3.88
N VAL A 66 3.94 4.17 4.13
CA VAL A 66 2.76 3.78 3.34
C VAL A 66 2.15 4.94 2.53
N LEU A 67 2.67 6.17 2.66
CA LEU A 67 2.12 7.35 1.99
C LEU A 67 2.17 7.23 0.47
N HIS A 68 3.28 6.75 -0.08
CA HIS A 68 3.42 6.51 -1.52
C HIS A 68 2.40 5.47 -2.01
N ILE A 69 2.10 4.43 -1.21
CA ILE A 69 1.10 3.40 -1.53
C ILE A 69 -0.30 4.04 -1.59
N TYR A 70 -0.68 4.85 -0.60
CA TYR A 70 -1.95 5.56 -0.61
C TYR A 70 -2.07 6.51 -1.79
N ALA A 71 -0.99 7.17 -2.17
CA ALA A 71 -0.98 8.04 -3.34
C ALA A 71 -1.22 7.24 -4.63
N VAL A 72 -0.52 6.12 -4.83
CA VAL A 72 -0.69 5.25 -6.01
C VAL A 72 -2.11 4.68 -6.06
N LEU A 73 -2.61 4.11 -4.96
CA LEU A 73 -3.97 3.58 -4.90
C LEU A 73 -5.02 4.68 -5.08
N GLY A 74 -4.79 5.87 -4.53
CA GLY A 74 -5.62 7.04 -4.74
C GLY A 74 -5.67 7.46 -6.22
N LEU A 75 -4.55 7.42 -6.93
CA LEU A 75 -4.49 7.68 -8.38
C LEU A 75 -5.34 6.65 -9.15
N VAL A 76 -5.24 5.36 -8.81
CA VAL A 76 -6.09 4.30 -9.40
C VAL A 76 -7.57 4.58 -9.12
N LEU A 77 -7.94 4.96 -7.90
CA LEU A 77 -9.32 5.33 -7.56
C LEU A 77 -9.83 6.49 -8.42
N VAL A 78 -9.06 7.57 -8.56
CA VAL A 78 -9.47 8.75 -9.30
C VAL A 78 -9.53 8.50 -10.80
N LEU A 79 -8.51 7.85 -11.36
CA LEU A 79 -8.37 7.70 -12.80
C LEU A 79 -9.23 6.56 -13.37
N VAL A 80 -9.35 5.46 -12.62
CA VAL A 80 -9.96 4.22 -13.12
C VAL A 80 -11.31 3.94 -12.44
N LEU A 81 -11.37 4.02 -11.12
CA LEU A 81 -12.50 3.53 -10.35
C LEU A 81 -13.52 4.59 -9.94
N ARG A 82 -13.28 5.87 -10.22
CA ARG A 82 -14.22 6.96 -9.82
C ARG A 82 -15.64 6.75 -10.35
N HIS A 83 -15.78 6.20 -11.55
CA HIS A 83 -17.07 5.91 -12.20
C HIS A 83 -17.52 4.45 -12.04
N ALA A 84 -16.72 3.61 -11.35
CA ALA A 84 -17.06 2.21 -11.16
C ALA A 84 -18.35 2.08 -10.31
N SER A 85 -19.20 1.13 -10.69
CA SER A 85 -20.42 0.84 -9.92
C SER A 85 -20.07 0.22 -8.55
N ASN A 86 -20.97 0.32 -7.59
CA ASN A 86 -20.79 -0.34 -6.30
C ASN A 86 -20.65 -1.86 -6.46
N ARG A 87 -21.33 -2.45 -7.45
CA ARG A 87 -21.19 -3.88 -7.78
C ARG A 87 -19.75 -4.21 -8.20
N THR A 88 -19.16 -3.38 -9.07
CA THR A 88 -17.75 -3.53 -9.49
C THR A 88 -16.80 -3.43 -8.30
N LEU A 89 -17.01 -2.46 -7.41
CA LEU A 89 -16.17 -2.31 -6.21
C LEU A 89 -16.29 -3.52 -5.28
N TRP A 90 -17.49 -4.08 -5.09
CA TRP A 90 -17.69 -5.30 -4.30
C TRP A 90 -17.01 -6.52 -4.93
N ILE A 91 -17.07 -6.67 -6.26
CA ILE A 91 -16.36 -7.74 -6.97
C ILE A 91 -14.85 -7.62 -6.75
N LEU A 92 -14.30 -6.39 -6.84
CA LEU A 92 -12.88 -6.14 -6.56
C LEU A 92 -12.52 -6.46 -5.09
N VAL A 93 -13.35 -6.08 -4.14
CA VAL A 93 -13.15 -6.43 -2.70
C VAL A 93 -13.07 -7.94 -2.52
N VAL A 94 -14.03 -8.69 -3.09
CA VAL A 94 -14.04 -10.16 -3.00
C VAL A 94 -12.81 -10.76 -3.68
N ALA A 95 -12.46 -10.29 -4.87
CA ALA A 95 -11.25 -10.73 -5.57
C ALA A 95 -9.98 -10.50 -4.75
N CYS A 96 -9.86 -9.32 -4.13
CA CYS A 96 -8.74 -9.00 -3.25
C CYS A 96 -8.72 -9.87 -1.97
N LEU A 97 -9.88 -10.19 -1.40
CA LEU A 97 -9.99 -11.09 -0.25
C LEU A 97 -9.61 -12.54 -0.58
N CYS A 98 -9.80 -12.97 -1.82
CA CYS A 98 -9.38 -14.30 -2.28
C CYS A 98 -7.87 -14.39 -2.53
N TRP A 99 -7.18 -13.26 -2.67
CA TRP A 99 -5.75 -13.22 -3.00
C TRP A 99 -4.85 -13.98 -2.01
N PRO A 100 -4.99 -13.87 -0.67
CA PRO A 100 -4.15 -14.62 0.26
C PRO A 100 -4.25 -16.13 0.06
N ALA A 101 -5.45 -16.67 -0.17
CA ALA A 101 -5.66 -18.09 -0.43
C ALA A 101 -5.02 -18.50 -1.77
N LEU A 102 -5.28 -17.76 -2.84
CA LEU A 102 -4.69 -18.00 -4.15
C LEU A 102 -3.16 -17.91 -4.11
N SER A 103 -2.63 -16.87 -3.49
CA SER A 103 -1.18 -16.69 -3.36
C SER A 103 -0.53 -17.77 -2.50
N GLY A 104 -1.22 -18.25 -1.47
CA GLY A 104 -0.78 -19.37 -0.64
C GLY A 104 -0.68 -20.66 -1.45
N LEU A 105 -1.71 -20.99 -2.22
CA LEU A 105 -1.71 -22.18 -3.10
C LEU A 105 -0.58 -22.11 -4.15
N LEU A 106 -0.39 -20.95 -4.78
CA LEU A 106 0.69 -20.77 -5.74
C LEU A 106 2.07 -20.91 -5.08
N ARG A 107 2.24 -20.38 -3.87
CA ARG A 107 3.48 -20.56 -3.11
C ARG A 107 3.82 -22.01 -2.84
N LEU A 108 2.84 -22.86 -2.49
CA LEU A 108 3.08 -24.28 -2.26
C LEU A 108 3.70 -24.98 -3.47
N GLN A 109 3.40 -24.53 -4.68
CA GLN A 109 3.94 -25.11 -5.92
C GLN A 109 5.26 -24.46 -6.35
N LEU A 110 5.48 -23.19 -6.06
CA LEU A 110 6.63 -22.42 -6.53
C LEU A 110 7.80 -22.40 -5.55
N MET A 111 7.55 -22.69 -4.26
CA MET A 111 8.57 -22.70 -3.21
C MET A 111 9.36 -24.02 -3.18
N THR A 112 10.20 -24.23 -4.20
CA THR A 112 11.15 -25.36 -4.18
C THR A 112 12.23 -25.14 -3.11
N PRO A 113 12.94 -26.21 -2.65
CA PRO A 113 14.03 -26.08 -1.69
C PRO A 113 15.10 -25.08 -2.13
N GLU A 114 15.39 -25.02 -3.42
CA GLU A 114 16.39 -24.10 -4.01
C GLU A 114 15.91 -22.64 -3.88
N VAL A 115 14.63 -22.38 -4.17
CA VAL A 115 14.03 -21.03 -4.02
C VAL A 115 14.03 -20.60 -2.56
N VAL A 116 13.67 -21.51 -1.64
CA VAL A 116 13.70 -21.22 -0.20
C VAL A 116 15.13 -20.92 0.26
N ALA A 117 16.14 -21.71 -0.17
CA ALA A 117 17.53 -21.46 0.15
C ALA A 117 18.01 -20.11 -0.38
N MET A 118 17.68 -19.77 -1.64
CA MET A 118 18.01 -18.48 -2.24
C MET A 118 17.40 -17.31 -1.47
N LEU A 119 16.10 -17.38 -1.15
CA LEU A 119 15.41 -16.32 -0.40
C LEU A 119 15.95 -16.17 1.02
N THR A 120 16.30 -17.28 1.67
CA THR A 120 16.90 -17.27 3.00
C THR A 120 18.29 -16.64 2.99
N ALA A 121 19.11 -16.96 1.98
CA ALA A 121 20.43 -16.35 1.81
C ALA A 121 20.31 -14.83 1.56
N LYS A 122 19.36 -14.40 0.72
CA LYS A 122 19.08 -12.99 0.47
C LYS A 122 18.63 -12.26 1.75
N ALA A 123 17.74 -12.89 2.54
CA ALA A 123 17.27 -12.30 3.80
C ALA A 123 18.40 -12.12 4.82
N LYS A 124 19.29 -13.11 4.97
CA LYS A 124 20.46 -12.99 5.85
C LYS A 124 21.44 -11.91 5.41
N ALA A 125 21.72 -11.81 4.10
CA ALA A 125 22.58 -10.75 3.57
C ALA A 125 21.97 -9.37 3.80
N TRP A 126 20.67 -9.25 3.67
CA TRP A 126 19.92 -8.03 3.93
C TRP A 126 19.96 -7.63 5.42
N GLU A 127 19.71 -8.57 6.31
CA GLU A 127 19.81 -8.35 7.75
C GLU A 127 21.21 -7.87 8.15
N ALA A 128 22.26 -8.47 7.61
CA ALA A 128 23.64 -8.06 7.88
C ALA A 128 23.91 -6.61 7.39
N SER A 129 23.43 -6.25 6.19
CA SER A 129 23.54 -4.90 5.65
C SER A 129 22.82 -3.87 6.52
N ASN A 130 21.58 -4.19 6.93
CA ASN A 130 20.77 -3.33 7.78
C ASN A 130 21.40 -3.10 9.14
N ASN A 131 21.91 -4.16 9.78
CA ASN A 131 22.60 -4.04 11.07
C ASN A 131 23.83 -3.13 10.99
N LEU A 132 24.57 -3.17 9.90
CA LEU A 132 25.70 -2.26 9.67
C LEU A 132 25.23 -0.83 9.42
N ALA A 133 24.25 -0.63 8.55
CA ALA A 133 23.81 0.71 8.16
C ALA A 133 23.10 1.44 9.32
N TYR A 134 22.20 0.76 10.04
CA TYR A 134 21.39 1.37 11.10
C TYR A 134 22.07 1.32 12.48
N GLY A 135 22.91 0.30 12.75
CA GLY A 135 23.56 0.14 14.04
C GLY A 135 24.85 0.95 14.18
N GLN A 136 25.64 1.09 13.12
CA GLN A 136 26.96 1.69 13.15
C GLN A 136 27.19 2.72 12.04
N GLY A 137 26.25 2.87 11.11
CA GLY A 137 26.37 3.75 9.96
C GLY A 137 26.05 5.20 10.25
N SER A 138 26.43 6.07 9.32
CA SER A 138 26.02 7.47 9.30
C SER A 138 24.58 7.59 8.79
N PHE A 139 23.95 8.77 8.99
CA PHE A 139 22.63 9.07 8.40
C PHE A 139 22.61 8.82 6.89
N LEU A 140 23.69 9.15 6.18
CA LEU A 140 23.80 8.90 4.74
C LEU A 140 23.83 7.40 4.42
N ALA A 141 24.46 6.58 5.26
CA ALA A 141 24.47 5.12 5.09
C ALA A 141 23.05 4.55 5.29
N ALA A 142 22.33 5.00 6.32
CA ALA A 142 20.94 4.62 6.54
C ALA A 142 20.03 5.04 5.37
N MET A 143 20.16 6.27 4.88
CA MET A 143 19.40 6.77 3.73
C MET A 143 19.67 5.95 2.44
N ARG A 144 20.92 5.56 2.19
CA ARG A 144 21.26 4.68 1.07
C ARG A 144 20.63 3.30 1.22
N GLU A 145 20.62 2.78 2.43
CA GLU A 145 20.01 1.48 2.71
C GLU A 145 18.47 1.54 2.56
N HIS A 146 17.78 2.59 3.04
CA HIS A 146 16.36 2.80 2.78
C HIS A 146 16.04 2.84 1.27
N SER A 147 16.84 3.58 0.50
CA SER A 147 16.67 3.65 -0.96
C SER A 147 16.88 2.30 -1.62
N ARG A 148 17.87 1.53 -1.18
CA ARG A 148 18.14 0.19 -1.67
C ARG A 148 17.02 -0.78 -1.34
N GLU A 149 16.55 -0.80 -0.08
CA GLU A 149 15.42 -1.61 0.36
C GLU A 149 14.16 -1.34 -0.48
N PHE A 150 13.87 -0.05 -0.68
CA PHE A 150 12.73 0.35 -1.51
C PHE A 150 12.85 -0.20 -2.94
N ILE A 151 13.99 -0.01 -3.59
CA ILE A 151 14.23 -0.51 -4.96
C ILE A 151 14.18 -2.04 -4.99
N ASP A 152 14.78 -2.72 -4.02
CA ASP A 152 14.78 -4.18 -3.92
C ASP A 152 13.37 -4.77 -3.76
N GLY A 153 12.46 -4.03 -3.12
CA GLY A 153 11.04 -4.40 -3.04
C GLY A 153 10.35 -4.55 -4.39
N TYR A 154 10.91 -3.92 -5.44
CA TYR A 154 10.36 -3.94 -6.82
C TYR A 154 11.29 -4.62 -7.82
N SER A 155 12.45 -5.14 -7.41
CA SER A 155 13.51 -5.61 -8.30
C SER A 155 13.37 -7.04 -8.80
N SER A 156 12.59 -7.87 -8.14
CA SER A 156 12.43 -9.28 -8.48
C SER A 156 10.99 -9.75 -8.37
N LEU A 157 10.64 -10.84 -9.07
CA LEU A 157 9.29 -11.41 -9.01
C LEU A 157 8.90 -11.81 -7.58
N TRP A 158 9.83 -12.29 -6.78
CA TRP A 158 9.59 -12.68 -5.39
C TRP A 158 9.37 -11.47 -4.47
N SER A 159 10.12 -10.40 -4.67
CA SER A 159 9.93 -9.13 -3.97
C SER A 159 8.60 -8.49 -4.36
N LEU A 160 8.32 -8.44 -5.67
CA LEU A 160 7.04 -7.94 -6.21
C LEU A 160 5.84 -8.73 -5.68
N TRP A 161 5.97 -10.05 -5.50
CA TRP A 161 4.89 -10.87 -4.94
C TRP A 161 4.50 -10.44 -3.52
N GLY A 162 5.50 -10.20 -2.66
CA GLY A 162 5.27 -9.71 -1.30
C GLY A 162 4.68 -8.30 -1.30
N THR A 163 5.28 -7.39 -2.06
CA THR A 163 4.83 -6.01 -2.24
C THR A 163 3.41 -5.97 -2.78
N PHE A 164 3.08 -6.76 -3.79
CA PHE A 164 1.74 -6.85 -4.37
C PHE A 164 0.71 -7.34 -3.36
N GLY A 165 1.04 -8.34 -2.54
CA GLY A 165 0.16 -8.80 -1.46
C GLY A 165 -0.21 -7.68 -0.48
N PHE A 166 0.75 -6.82 -0.15
CA PHE A 166 0.51 -5.65 0.70
C PHE A 166 -0.40 -4.61 0.02
N TYR A 167 -0.16 -4.32 -1.27
CA TYR A 167 -1.05 -3.45 -2.05
C TYR A 167 -2.47 -3.99 -2.12
N VAL A 168 -2.65 -5.30 -2.31
CA VAL A 168 -3.98 -5.94 -2.33
C VAL A 168 -4.70 -5.77 -0.99
N GLN A 169 -4.01 -5.97 0.12
CA GLN A 169 -4.57 -5.76 1.46
C GLN A 169 -5.03 -4.30 1.66
N MET A 170 -4.18 -3.34 1.31
CA MET A 170 -4.50 -1.91 1.40
C MET A 170 -5.68 -1.54 0.50
N THR A 171 -5.71 -2.08 -0.74
CA THR A 171 -6.80 -1.87 -1.70
C THR A 171 -8.13 -2.37 -1.14
N THR A 172 -8.15 -3.55 -0.52
CA THR A 172 -9.37 -4.13 0.06
C THR A 172 -10.01 -3.17 1.06
N THR A 173 -9.24 -2.73 2.04
CA THR A 173 -9.75 -1.84 3.11
C THR A 173 -10.06 -0.44 2.57
N MET A 174 -9.30 0.07 1.61
CA MET A 174 -9.58 1.34 0.94
C MET A 174 -10.89 1.30 0.14
N LEU A 175 -11.16 0.22 -0.61
CA LEU A 175 -12.42 0.05 -1.34
C LEU A 175 -13.61 -0.07 -0.41
N LEU A 176 -13.47 -0.74 0.75
CA LEU A 176 -14.51 -0.75 1.79
C LEU A 176 -14.79 0.66 2.31
N GLY A 177 -13.77 1.48 2.51
CA GLY A 177 -13.91 2.90 2.84
C GLY A 177 -14.65 3.70 1.78
N VAL A 178 -14.34 3.47 0.50
CA VAL A 178 -15.05 4.09 -0.64
C VAL A 178 -16.51 3.68 -0.65
N LEU A 179 -16.83 2.40 -0.48
CA LEU A 179 -18.20 1.89 -0.43
C LEU A 179 -18.98 2.48 0.76
N ALA A 180 -18.35 2.58 1.93
CA ALA A 180 -18.93 3.24 3.09
C ALA A 180 -19.24 4.73 2.82
N GLY A 181 -18.35 5.43 2.14
CA GLY A 181 -18.55 6.84 1.76
C GLY A 181 -19.62 7.04 0.69
N ARG A 182 -19.86 6.05 -0.18
CA ARG A 182 -20.94 6.07 -1.18
C ARG A 182 -22.30 5.65 -0.60
N GLY A 183 -22.29 4.78 0.42
CA GLY A 183 -23.48 4.49 1.19
C GLY A 183 -23.98 5.80 1.81
N ARG A 184 -25.26 6.05 1.78
CA ARG A 184 -25.86 7.22 2.44
C ARG A 184 -25.70 7.06 3.96
N TRP A 185 -24.48 7.26 4.48
CA TRP A 185 -24.33 7.55 5.88
C TRP A 185 -25.03 8.87 6.13
N PRO A 186 -25.92 8.95 7.13
CA PRO A 186 -26.80 10.10 7.26
C PRO A 186 -25.99 11.39 7.33
N GLN A 187 -26.14 12.21 6.31
CA GLN A 187 -25.82 13.62 6.37
C GLN A 187 -26.92 14.24 7.24
N ARG A 188 -26.78 14.10 8.56
CA ARG A 188 -27.54 14.85 9.56
C ARG A 188 -26.62 15.82 10.26
#